data_9e5af76a76d68838ff47f116f6e41837
#
_entry.id   9e5af76a76d68838ff47f116f6e41837
#
_cell.length_a   1.000
_cell.length_b   1.000
_cell.length_c   1.000
_cell.angle_alpha   90.00
_cell.angle_beta   90.00
_cell.angle_gamma   90.00
#
_symmetry.space_group_name_H-M   'P 1'
#
loop_
_entity.id
_entity.type
_entity.pdbx_description
1 polymer ?
#
loop_
_entity_poly.entity_id
_entity_poly.type
_entity_poly.pdbx_seq_one_letter_code
_entity_poly.pdbx_strand_id
1 'polypeptide(L)'
;GAWARERYVKTRPLEMGIQSVYGLDGTCSGAEHNPFMALKRPDAGEDNGEVYGFSFVYSGNFLIQTEVSTFDMTRVMVGIHPESFSWTLREGESFQTPETVMVYSDQGLNKMSQTYHRLYRKRLMRGVWRDQARPILLNNWEATYFDFNEEKILKIARKAKEAGVELFVLDDGWF
;
A
#
# COMPACT_ATOMS: atom_id res chain seq x y z
N GLY A 1 -15.50 -7.13 8.04
CA GLY A 1 -14.92 -5.80 7.88
C GLY A 1 -15.64 -4.94 6.86
N ALA A 2 -15.27 -3.68 6.74
CA ALA A 2 -15.84 -2.81 5.72
C ALA A 2 -15.18 -3.10 4.37
N TRP A 3 -16.00 -3.27 3.34
CA TRP A 3 -15.56 -3.46 1.98
C TRP A 3 -14.78 -2.26 1.46
N ALA A 4 -13.68 -2.52 0.76
CA ALA A 4 -12.81 -1.50 0.18
C ALA A 4 -12.26 -0.47 1.20
N ARG A 5 -12.08 -0.88 2.45
CA ARG A 5 -11.52 -0.02 3.52
C ARG A 5 -10.16 0.55 3.14
N GLU A 6 -9.34 -0.20 2.44
CA GLU A 6 -8.02 0.18 1.94
C GLU A 6 -8.05 1.37 0.97
N ARG A 7 -9.22 1.72 0.43
CA ARG A 7 -9.41 2.86 -0.47
C ARG A 7 -9.84 4.14 0.24
N TYR A 8 -9.99 4.11 1.55
CA TYR A 8 -10.39 5.29 2.29
C TYR A 8 -9.20 6.23 2.51
N VAL A 9 -9.29 7.40 1.92
CA VAL A 9 -8.33 8.49 2.13
C VAL A 9 -8.78 9.34 3.29
N LYS A 10 -7.90 9.53 4.28
CA LYS A 10 -8.14 10.42 5.43
C LYS A 10 -7.17 11.59 5.35
N THR A 11 -7.71 12.80 5.28
CA THR A 11 -6.94 14.05 5.36
C THR A 11 -7.15 14.70 6.71
N ARG A 12 -6.06 15.12 7.34
CA ARG A 12 -6.08 15.82 8.64
C ARG A 12 -5.13 17.01 8.58
N PRO A 13 -5.45 18.16 9.21
CA PRO A 13 -4.50 19.24 9.41
C PRO A 13 -3.30 18.73 10.22
N LEU A 14 -2.10 19.25 9.94
CA LEU A 14 -0.97 19.08 10.83
C LEU A 14 -1.11 20.07 11.98
N GLU A 15 -0.97 19.56 13.20
CA GLU A 15 -0.99 20.32 14.43
C GLU A 15 0.34 20.13 15.17
N MET A 16 0.66 21.02 16.09
CA MET A 16 1.82 20.89 16.96
C MET A 16 1.82 19.54 17.65
N GLY A 17 2.96 18.87 17.66
CA GLY A 17 3.13 17.52 18.19
C GLY A 17 3.25 16.46 17.11
N ILE A 18 2.91 15.23 17.44
CA ILE A 18 3.17 14.04 16.60
C ILE A 18 1.87 13.49 16.05
N GLN A 19 1.88 13.22 14.74
CA GLN A 19 0.86 12.45 14.04
C GLN A 19 1.54 11.30 13.30
N SER A 20 0.95 10.10 13.33
CA SER A 20 1.55 8.92 12.72
C SER A 20 0.55 8.04 11.99
N VAL A 21 1.05 7.27 11.03
CA VAL A 21 0.44 6.08 10.46
C VAL A 21 1.42 4.92 10.63
N TYR A 22 0.91 3.75 10.99
CA TYR A 22 1.74 2.59 11.27
C TYR A 22 1.00 1.29 11.00
N GLY A 23 1.73 0.21 10.86
CA GLY A 23 1.23 -1.16 10.83
C GLY A 23 2.03 -2.03 11.78
N LEU A 24 1.34 -2.84 12.56
CA LEU A 24 1.91 -3.80 13.52
C LEU A 24 1.41 -5.23 13.27
N ASP A 25 0.86 -5.49 12.09
CA ASP A 25 0.26 -6.79 11.76
C ASP A 25 1.31 -7.87 11.42
N GLY A 26 2.59 -7.53 11.39
CA GLY A 26 3.70 -8.44 11.11
C GLY A 26 3.85 -8.83 9.63
N THR A 27 2.92 -8.43 8.79
CA THR A 27 2.91 -8.67 7.35
C THR A 27 2.96 -7.36 6.57
N CYS A 28 2.91 -7.43 5.25
CA CYS A 28 2.76 -6.25 4.40
C CYS A 28 1.48 -5.48 4.76
N SER A 29 1.33 -4.31 4.20
CA SER A 29 0.24 -3.37 4.47
C SER A 29 -1.10 -4.08 4.74
N GLY A 30 -1.55 -4.00 5.97
CA GLY A 30 -2.88 -4.44 6.36
C GLY A 30 -3.97 -3.52 5.79
N ALA A 31 -5.24 -3.87 6.03
CA ALA A 31 -6.39 -3.10 5.56
C ALA A 31 -6.54 -1.73 6.24
N GLU A 32 -5.79 -1.44 7.30
CA GLU A 32 -5.93 -0.21 8.07
C GLU A 32 -5.02 0.92 7.59
N HIS A 33 -3.74 0.62 7.36
CA HIS A 33 -2.78 1.60 6.89
C HIS A 33 -1.83 0.99 5.87
N ASN A 34 -1.62 1.70 4.77
CA ASN A 34 -0.55 1.38 3.82
C ASN A 34 0.75 2.05 4.26
N PRO A 35 1.93 1.51 3.90
CA PRO A 35 3.22 2.13 4.16
C PRO A 35 3.46 3.36 3.27
N PHE A 36 2.50 4.27 3.30
CA PHE A 36 2.45 5.48 2.48
C PHE A 36 1.77 6.62 3.22
N MET A 37 2.32 7.81 3.04
CA MET A 37 1.73 9.07 3.51
C MET A 37 2.03 10.18 2.52
N ALA A 38 1.11 11.15 2.39
CA ALA A 38 1.36 12.37 1.66
C ALA A 38 1.13 13.60 2.55
N LEU A 39 2.04 14.56 2.47
CA LEU A 39 1.83 15.91 2.95
C LEU A 39 1.40 16.80 1.79
N LYS A 40 0.39 17.62 1.99
CA LYS A 40 -0.06 18.57 0.97
C LYS A 40 -0.28 19.95 1.57
N ARG A 41 -0.11 21.00 0.75
CA ARG A 41 -0.56 22.33 1.14
C ARG A 41 -2.09 22.34 1.27
N PRO A 42 -2.66 23.22 2.10
CA PRO A 42 -4.11 23.26 2.30
C PRO A 42 -4.92 23.44 1.01
N ASP A 43 -4.40 24.19 0.07
CA ASP A 43 -4.99 24.51 -1.23
C ASP A 43 -4.67 23.48 -2.33
N ALA A 44 -3.82 22.49 -2.05
CA ALA A 44 -3.50 21.46 -3.01
C ALA A 44 -4.67 20.47 -3.20
N GLY A 45 -4.96 20.17 -4.46
CA GLY A 45 -5.99 19.25 -4.91
C GLY A 45 -5.43 18.08 -5.71
N GLU A 46 -6.28 17.52 -6.57
CA GLU A 46 -5.86 16.42 -7.45
C GLU A 46 -4.86 16.90 -8.51
N ASP A 47 -5.09 18.05 -9.14
CA ASP A 47 -4.33 18.53 -10.29
C ASP A 47 -3.62 19.87 -10.06
N ASN A 48 -3.55 20.33 -8.81
CA ASN A 48 -2.93 21.60 -8.47
C ASN A 48 -2.29 21.57 -7.07
N GLY A 49 -1.30 22.45 -6.87
CA GLY A 49 -0.67 22.70 -5.58
C GLY A 49 0.43 21.72 -5.20
N GLU A 50 1.14 22.06 -4.13
CA GLU A 50 2.32 21.30 -3.68
C GLU A 50 1.93 20.11 -2.82
N VAL A 51 2.51 18.96 -3.14
CA VAL A 51 2.40 17.71 -2.38
C VAL A 51 3.74 16.99 -2.28
N TYR A 52 3.95 16.32 -1.15
CA TYR A 52 5.12 15.51 -0.86
C TYR A 52 4.63 14.11 -0.48
N GLY A 53 4.95 13.11 -1.28
CA GLY A 53 4.62 11.71 -1.00
C GLY A 53 5.80 10.99 -0.36
N PHE A 54 5.52 10.09 0.57
CA PHE A 54 6.50 9.23 1.25
C PHE A 54 6.02 7.79 1.15
N SER A 55 6.76 6.94 0.46
CA SER A 55 6.47 5.52 0.32
C SER A 55 7.60 4.71 0.91
N PHE A 56 7.29 3.83 1.85
CA PHE A 56 8.24 2.94 2.47
C PHE A 56 8.22 1.58 1.79
N VAL A 57 9.34 1.18 1.21
CA VAL A 57 9.48 -0.08 0.45
C VAL A 57 9.84 -1.20 1.43
N TYR A 58 8.85 -1.64 2.18
CA TYR A 58 9.00 -2.67 3.20
C TYR A 58 7.69 -3.43 3.40
N SER A 59 7.78 -4.72 3.66
CA SER A 59 6.62 -5.60 3.85
C SER A 59 6.36 -6.00 5.32
N GLY A 60 7.11 -5.46 6.26
CA GLY A 60 6.92 -5.71 7.70
C GLY A 60 6.25 -4.56 8.43
N ASN A 61 6.36 -4.57 9.75
CA ASN A 61 5.83 -3.51 10.61
C ASN A 61 6.52 -2.19 10.35
N PHE A 62 5.77 -1.13 10.15
CA PHE A 62 6.30 0.18 9.77
C PHE A 62 5.71 1.32 10.60
N LEU A 63 6.45 2.42 10.64
CA LEU A 63 6.02 3.69 11.22
C LEU A 63 6.37 4.82 10.26
N ILE A 64 5.38 5.64 9.92
CA ILE A 64 5.56 6.94 9.27
C ILE A 64 5.02 7.99 10.22
N GLN A 65 5.85 8.94 10.60
CA GLN A 65 5.53 9.93 11.63
C GLN A 65 5.86 11.33 11.14
N THR A 66 4.94 12.25 11.38
CA THR A 66 5.17 13.68 11.24
C THR A 66 5.19 14.33 12.60
N GLU A 67 6.09 15.26 12.79
CA GLU A 67 6.17 16.10 13.98
C GLU A 67 6.20 17.57 13.57
N VAL A 68 5.32 18.36 14.15
CA VAL A 68 5.38 19.81 14.06
C VAL A 68 5.95 20.35 15.37
N SER A 69 7.09 20.99 15.30
CA SER A 69 7.78 21.55 16.45
C SER A 69 7.15 22.86 16.94
N THR A 70 7.59 23.35 18.09
CA THR A 70 7.22 24.67 18.63
C THR A 70 7.70 25.85 17.78
N PHE A 71 8.52 25.60 16.76
CA PHE A 71 8.99 26.57 15.78
C PHE A 71 8.30 26.43 14.42
N ASP A 72 7.15 25.75 14.38
CA ASP A 72 6.36 25.47 13.16
C ASP A 72 7.15 24.73 12.06
N MET A 73 8.18 23.98 12.46
CA MET A 73 8.93 23.15 11.55
C MET A 73 8.35 21.73 11.50
N THR A 74 8.08 21.26 10.30
CA THR A 74 7.59 19.90 10.08
C THR A 74 8.75 18.95 9.79
N ARG A 75 8.83 17.86 10.55
CA ARG A 75 9.75 16.75 10.35
C ARG A 75 8.97 15.49 9.98
N VAL A 76 9.48 14.74 9.02
CA VAL A 76 8.95 13.42 8.64
C VAL A 76 9.98 12.36 8.99
N MET A 77 9.55 11.29 9.63
CA MET A 77 10.32 10.09 9.90
C MET A 77 9.61 8.88 9.31
N VAL A 78 10.38 8.02 8.65
CA VAL A 78 9.87 6.79 8.02
C VAL A 78 10.82 5.65 8.36
N GLY A 79 10.28 4.52 8.80
CA GLY A 79 11.14 3.39 9.15
C GLY A 79 10.38 2.16 9.60
N ILE A 80 11.15 1.15 9.99
CA ILE A 80 10.66 -0.05 10.67
C ILE A 80 10.06 0.38 12.02
N HIS A 81 8.92 -0.20 12.37
CA HIS A 81 8.27 0.11 13.64
C HIS A 81 9.14 -0.36 14.83
N PRO A 82 9.46 0.50 15.81
CA PRO A 82 10.40 0.15 16.86
C PRO A 82 9.86 -0.83 17.91
N GLU A 83 8.55 -1.01 18.02
CA GLU A 83 7.93 -1.82 19.07
C GLU A 83 8.37 -3.29 19.04
N SER A 84 8.53 -3.85 17.85
CA SER A 84 8.92 -5.27 17.70
C SER A 84 10.26 -5.46 16.98
N PHE A 85 11.06 -4.40 16.88
CA PHE A 85 12.32 -4.42 16.15
C PHE A 85 13.46 -3.84 16.97
N SER A 86 14.53 -4.61 17.09
CA SER A 86 15.82 -4.13 17.57
C SER A 86 16.93 -4.81 16.77
N TRP A 87 18.02 -4.08 16.52
CA TRP A 87 19.17 -4.60 15.81
C TRP A 87 20.46 -4.15 16.48
N THR A 88 21.30 -5.10 16.84
CA THR A 88 22.62 -4.81 17.44
C THR A 88 23.66 -4.79 16.35
N LEU A 89 24.28 -3.63 16.09
CA LEU A 89 25.45 -3.53 15.23
C LEU A 89 26.73 -3.68 16.06
N ARG A 90 27.59 -4.60 15.64
CA ARG A 90 28.94 -4.75 16.20
C ARG A 90 29.92 -3.99 15.35
N GLU A 91 31.14 -3.82 15.86
CA GLU A 91 32.20 -3.16 15.11
C GLU A 91 32.46 -3.88 13.77
N GLY A 92 32.46 -3.11 12.69
CA GLY A 92 32.62 -3.64 11.32
C GLY A 92 31.36 -4.20 10.66
N GLU A 93 30.23 -4.31 11.37
CA GLU A 93 28.95 -4.71 10.79
C GLU A 93 28.19 -3.55 10.17
N SER A 94 27.29 -3.85 9.24
CA SER A 94 26.38 -2.88 8.64
C SER A 94 24.96 -3.42 8.61
N PHE A 95 23.99 -2.53 8.69
CA PHE A 95 22.58 -2.84 8.52
C PHE A 95 22.00 -1.96 7.39
N GLN A 96 21.46 -2.60 6.37
CA GLN A 96 20.78 -1.90 5.28
C GLN A 96 19.31 -1.66 5.67
N THR A 97 18.94 -0.40 5.88
CA THR A 97 17.55 -0.03 6.11
C THR A 97 16.72 -0.24 4.83
N PRO A 98 15.41 -0.53 4.95
CA PRO A 98 14.52 -0.46 3.81
C PRO A 98 14.51 0.94 3.17
N GLU A 99 14.22 0.99 1.88
CA GLU A 99 14.18 2.23 1.12
C GLU A 99 12.94 3.06 1.45
N THR A 100 13.12 4.37 1.58
CA THR A 100 12.03 5.35 1.55
C THR A 100 12.11 6.14 0.26
N VAL A 101 11.04 6.14 -0.51
CA VAL A 101 10.95 6.91 -1.74
C VAL A 101 10.12 8.15 -1.51
N MET A 102 10.71 9.31 -1.74
CA MET A 102 10.03 10.60 -1.66
C MET A 102 9.75 11.16 -3.04
N VAL A 103 8.54 11.68 -3.25
CA VAL A 103 8.13 12.35 -4.48
C VAL A 103 7.59 13.73 -4.14
N TYR A 104 8.07 14.74 -4.85
CA TYR A 104 7.52 16.09 -4.85
C TYR A 104 6.69 16.33 -6.11
N SER A 105 5.58 17.03 -5.99
CA SER A 105 4.79 17.53 -7.10
C SER A 105 4.24 18.92 -6.77
N ASP A 106 4.31 19.82 -7.72
CA ASP A 106 3.63 21.13 -7.72
C ASP A 106 2.30 21.10 -8.53
N GLN A 107 1.94 19.93 -9.04
CA GLN A 107 0.76 19.66 -9.86
C GLN A 107 -0.19 18.67 -9.16
N GLY A 108 -0.28 18.73 -7.85
CA GLY A 108 -1.23 17.99 -7.05
C GLY A 108 -0.94 16.49 -6.87
N LEU A 109 -1.93 15.82 -6.28
CA LEU A 109 -1.88 14.40 -5.91
C LEU A 109 -1.81 13.48 -7.11
N ASN A 110 -2.51 13.81 -8.20
CA ASN A 110 -2.54 12.99 -9.40
C ASN A 110 -1.14 12.88 -10.04
N LYS A 111 -0.42 13.98 -10.15
CA LYS A 111 0.96 13.96 -10.68
C LYS A 111 1.92 13.19 -9.77
N MET A 112 1.81 13.35 -8.46
CA MET A 112 2.56 12.57 -7.48
C MET A 112 2.29 11.08 -7.66
N SER A 113 1.02 10.68 -7.73
CA SER A 113 0.59 9.30 -7.93
C SER A 113 1.14 8.70 -9.23
N GLN A 114 1.04 9.42 -10.34
CA GLN A 114 1.59 8.99 -11.63
C GLN A 114 3.11 8.80 -11.58
N THR A 115 3.82 9.63 -10.80
CA THR A 115 5.26 9.51 -10.63
C THR A 115 5.62 8.23 -9.88
N TYR A 116 4.88 7.89 -8.81
CA TYR A 116 5.03 6.60 -8.12
C TYR A 116 4.68 5.42 -9.04
N HIS A 117 3.62 5.48 -9.83
CA HIS A 117 3.26 4.41 -10.76
C HIS A 117 4.37 4.15 -11.78
N ARG A 118 5.03 5.18 -12.30
CA ARG A 118 6.19 5.03 -13.20
C ARG A 118 7.39 4.41 -12.50
N LEU A 119 7.66 4.82 -11.25
CA LEU A 119 8.70 4.23 -10.44
C LEU A 119 8.46 2.74 -10.21
N TYR A 120 7.25 2.39 -9.74
CA TYR A 120 6.90 1.01 -9.45
C TYR A 120 6.99 0.11 -10.68
N ARG A 121 6.49 0.56 -11.82
CA ARG A 121 6.59 -0.18 -13.09
C ARG A 121 8.03 -0.39 -13.55
N LYS A 122 8.89 0.63 -13.40
CA LYS A 122 10.26 0.57 -13.93
C LYS A 122 11.27 -0.03 -12.96
N ARG A 123 11.08 0.11 -11.67
CA ARG A 123 12.08 -0.19 -10.64
C ARG A 123 11.66 -1.28 -9.65
N LEU A 124 10.40 -1.35 -9.29
CA LEU A 124 9.90 -2.28 -8.28
C LEU A 124 9.34 -3.56 -8.90
N MET A 125 8.47 -3.43 -9.89
CA MET A 125 7.86 -4.58 -10.56
C MET A 125 8.90 -5.39 -11.33
N ARG A 126 8.81 -6.72 -11.20
CA ARG A 126 9.70 -7.69 -11.85
C ARG A 126 8.90 -8.80 -12.53
N GLY A 127 9.58 -9.60 -13.34
CA GLY A 127 8.96 -10.73 -14.03
C GLY A 127 8.05 -10.32 -15.18
N VAL A 128 7.34 -11.29 -15.73
CA VAL A 128 6.49 -11.15 -16.92
C VAL A 128 5.37 -10.12 -16.73
N TRP A 129 4.82 -10.02 -15.52
CA TRP A 129 3.72 -9.13 -15.18
C TRP A 129 4.08 -7.64 -15.08
N ARG A 130 5.34 -7.29 -15.23
CA ARG A 130 5.75 -5.89 -15.35
C ARG A 130 5.20 -5.24 -16.60
N ASP A 131 5.22 -5.97 -17.71
CA ASP A 131 4.92 -5.44 -19.05
C ASP A 131 3.68 -6.08 -19.69
N GLN A 132 3.08 -7.07 -19.02
CA GLN A 132 1.86 -7.74 -19.49
C GLN A 132 0.68 -7.40 -18.58
N ALA A 133 -0.51 -7.26 -19.17
CA ALA A 133 -1.76 -7.18 -18.42
C ALA A 133 -1.99 -8.48 -17.64
N ARG A 134 -2.48 -8.36 -16.42
CA ARG A 134 -2.91 -9.53 -15.65
C ARG A 134 -4.19 -10.11 -16.22
N PRO A 135 -4.40 -11.43 -16.11
CA PRO A 135 -5.64 -12.05 -16.56
C PRO A 135 -6.85 -11.49 -15.80
N ILE A 136 -7.97 -11.44 -16.46
CA ILE A 136 -9.26 -11.15 -15.83
C ILE A 136 -9.61 -12.30 -14.91
N LEU A 137 -9.63 -12.05 -13.61
CA LEU A 137 -9.75 -13.05 -12.57
C LEU A 137 -11.13 -13.03 -11.92
N LEU A 138 -11.67 -14.22 -11.66
CA LEU A 138 -12.81 -14.43 -10.77
C LEU A 138 -12.40 -15.37 -9.63
N ASN A 139 -12.68 -14.95 -8.40
CA ASN A 139 -12.50 -15.71 -7.18
C ASN A 139 -13.89 -16.18 -6.70
N ASN A 140 -14.04 -17.43 -6.24
CA ASN A 140 -15.32 -17.97 -5.83
C ASN A 140 -15.78 -17.54 -4.43
N TRP A 141 -14.88 -17.02 -3.58
CA TRP A 141 -15.13 -16.85 -2.14
C TRP A 141 -16.45 -16.13 -1.84
N GLU A 142 -16.66 -14.95 -2.39
CA GLU A 142 -17.86 -14.15 -2.13
C GLU A 142 -19.17 -14.78 -2.68
N ALA A 143 -19.07 -15.69 -3.64
CA ALA A 143 -20.22 -16.36 -4.19
C ALA A 143 -20.63 -17.61 -3.40
N THR A 144 -19.70 -18.23 -2.68
CA THR A 144 -19.93 -19.54 -2.09
C THR A 144 -19.52 -19.69 -0.64
N TYR A 145 -18.53 -18.92 -0.20
CA TYR A 145 -17.80 -19.17 1.04
C TYR A 145 -17.38 -20.64 1.10
N PHE A 146 -17.66 -21.36 2.20
CA PHE A 146 -17.39 -22.78 2.36
C PHE A 146 -18.46 -23.72 1.77
N ASP A 147 -19.60 -23.17 1.33
CA ASP A 147 -20.70 -23.95 0.75
C ASP A 147 -20.48 -24.18 -0.74
N PHE A 148 -19.56 -25.08 -1.09
CA PHE A 148 -19.32 -25.49 -2.47
C PHE A 148 -18.94 -26.96 -2.60
N ASN A 149 -19.13 -27.45 -3.81
CA ASN A 149 -18.69 -28.77 -4.29
C ASN A 149 -18.20 -28.61 -5.74
N GLU A 150 -17.68 -29.67 -6.31
CA GLU A 150 -17.15 -29.66 -7.67
C GLU A 150 -18.19 -29.18 -8.71
N GLU A 151 -19.43 -29.64 -8.62
CA GLU A 151 -20.48 -29.25 -9.58
C GLU A 151 -20.75 -27.75 -9.54
N LYS A 152 -20.87 -27.17 -8.33
CA LYS A 152 -21.11 -25.75 -8.13
C LYS A 152 -19.95 -24.88 -8.66
N ILE A 153 -18.72 -25.30 -8.37
CA ILE A 153 -17.52 -24.60 -8.86
C ILE A 153 -17.41 -24.67 -10.38
N LEU A 154 -17.61 -25.85 -10.98
CA LEU A 154 -17.58 -26.02 -12.44
C LEU A 154 -18.68 -25.19 -13.14
N LYS A 155 -19.85 -25.07 -12.54
CA LYS A 155 -20.94 -24.24 -13.07
C LYS A 155 -20.54 -22.77 -13.10
N ILE A 156 -19.93 -22.25 -12.00
CA ILE A 156 -19.43 -20.87 -11.92
C ILE A 156 -18.32 -20.66 -12.94
N ALA A 157 -17.33 -21.56 -13.00
CA ALA A 157 -16.19 -21.45 -13.91
C ALA A 157 -16.60 -21.43 -15.39
N ARG A 158 -17.58 -22.26 -15.79
CA ARG A 158 -18.12 -22.25 -17.15
C ARG A 158 -18.78 -20.91 -17.50
N LYS A 159 -19.61 -20.37 -16.59
CA LYS A 159 -20.24 -19.07 -16.78
C LYS A 159 -19.21 -17.93 -16.80
N ALA A 160 -18.20 -17.99 -15.96
CA ALA A 160 -17.09 -17.04 -15.97
C ALA A 160 -16.35 -17.07 -17.33
N LYS A 161 -16.06 -18.25 -17.87
CA LYS A 161 -15.44 -18.40 -19.19
C LYS A 161 -16.30 -17.81 -20.31
N GLU A 162 -17.62 -18.06 -20.29
CA GLU A 162 -18.56 -17.45 -21.25
C GLU A 162 -18.54 -15.92 -21.19
N ALA A 163 -18.31 -15.35 -20.00
CA ALA A 163 -18.20 -13.91 -19.76
C ALA A 163 -16.81 -13.32 -20.08
N GLY A 164 -15.84 -14.14 -20.51
CA GLY A 164 -14.51 -13.69 -20.87
C GLY A 164 -13.51 -13.66 -19.71
N VAL A 165 -13.81 -14.31 -18.57
CA VAL A 165 -12.86 -14.47 -17.47
C VAL A 165 -11.76 -15.45 -17.90
N GLU A 166 -10.51 -15.10 -17.60
CA GLU A 166 -9.30 -15.79 -18.07
C GLU A 166 -8.66 -16.66 -16.97
N LEU A 167 -8.92 -16.34 -15.70
CA LEU A 167 -8.38 -17.04 -14.54
C LEU A 167 -9.47 -17.25 -13.49
N PHE A 168 -9.66 -18.49 -13.07
CA PHE A 168 -10.54 -18.85 -11.96
C PHE A 168 -9.70 -19.22 -10.74
N VAL A 169 -10.00 -18.63 -9.58
CA VAL A 169 -9.33 -18.92 -8.31
C VAL A 169 -10.32 -19.63 -7.39
N LEU A 170 -9.98 -20.83 -6.99
CA LEU A 170 -10.60 -21.53 -5.87
C LEU A 170 -9.92 -21.07 -4.59
N ASP A 171 -10.69 -20.35 -3.76
CA ASP A 171 -10.20 -19.75 -2.52
C ASP A 171 -10.21 -20.75 -1.35
N ASP A 172 -10.45 -20.29 -0.14
CA ASP A 172 -10.41 -21.08 1.08
C ASP A 172 -11.43 -22.25 1.08
N GLY A 173 -11.15 -23.26 1.90
CA GLY A 173 -12.04 -24.43 2.08
C GLY A 173 -11.86 -25.55 1.06
N TRP A 174 -10.81 -25.54 0.26
CA TRP A 174 -10.50 -26.60 -0.72
C TRP A 174 -9.83 -27.84 -0.09
N PHE A 175 -9.42 -27.80 1.17
CA PHE A 175 -8.79 -28.87 1.95
C PHE A 175 -9.75 -29.58 2.89
#